data_1693b88abbdd0685676ab7a34af3ade7
#
_entry.id   1693b88abbdd0685676ab7a34af3ade7
#
_cell.length_a   1.000
_cell.length_b   1.000
_cell.length_c   1.000
_cell.angle_alpha   90.00
_cell.angle_beta   90.00
_cell.angle_gamma   90.00
#
_symmetry.space_group_name_H-M   'P 1'
#
loop_
_entity.id
_entity.type
_entity.pdbx_description
1 polymer ?
#
loop_
_entity_poly.entity_id
_entity_poly.type
_entity_poly.pdbx_seq_one_letter_code
_entity_poly.pdbx_strand_id
1 'polypeptide(L)'
;MTYQQGQWVRHPKCPDWGIGEVLGQDGDTVSVLFQQIGLKKLDTQHVSLEVVNAPADLHNQRPGIHALAKVDMRKLEVLCLRFHEDMKDNRKGYDDGGMGLNVLRDMKGIGDLTRDSRLQLFRWCQTGGVFQRGVDLAQEICREVYGRVPTKEEIEISESR
;
A
#
# COMPACT_ATOMS: atom_id res chain seq x y z
N MET A 1 -7.19 -20.18 16.01
CA MET A 1 -8.25 -19.66 15.16
C MET A 1 -7.68 -19.18 13.84
N THR A 2 -8.33 -19.45 12.75
CA THR A 2 -7.82 -19.12 11.42
C THR A 2 -8.71 -18.08 10.74
N TYR A 3 -8.11 -17.00 10.27
CA TYR A 3 -8.80 -15.96 9.51
C TYR A 3 -8.33 -16.03 8.06
N GLN A 4 -9.19 -15.68 7.13
CA GLN A 4 -8.89 -15.70 5.70
C GLN A 4 -8.63 -14.28 5.20
N GLN A 5 -7.70 -14.18 4.26
CA GLN A 5 -7.44 -12.93 3.57
C GLN A 5 -8.72 -12.37 2.94
N GLY A 6 -8.96 -11.08 3.15
CA GLY A 6 -10.16 -10.41 2.65
C GLY A 6 -11.35 -10.40 3.61
N GLN A 7 -11.31 -11.17 4.70
CA GLN A 7 -12.35 -11.08 5.73
C GLN A 7 -12.26 -9.74 6.46
N TRP A 8 -13.40 -9.27 6.92
CA TRP A 8 -13.50 -8.09 7.76
C TRP A 8 -13.77 -8.50 9.19
N VAL A 9 -13.06 -7.87 10.11
CA VAL A 9 -13.09 -8.23 11.53
C VAL A 9 -13.16 -6.98 12.41
N ARG A 10 -13.57 -7.19 13.66
CA ARG A 10 -13.55 -6.18 14.70
C ARG A 10 -12.85 -6.73 15.93
N HIS A 11 -12.04 -5.90 16.58
CA HIS A 11 -11.42 -6.27 17.85
C HIS A 11 -12.43 -6.02 18.98
N PRO A 12 -12.89 -7.06 19.69
CA PRO A 12 -13.98 -6.91 20.65
C PRO A 12 -13.61 -6.05 21.88
N LYS A 13 -12.32 -5.98 22.21
CA LYS A 13 -11.83 -5.17 23.32
C LYS A 13 -11.39 -3.76 22.91
N CYS A 14 -11.29 -3.51 21.64
CA CYS A 14 -10.82 -2.24 21.10
C CYS A 14 -11.77 -1.74 20.01
N PRO A 15 -13.03 -1.41 20.37
CA PRO A 15 -14.00 -0.96 19.36
C PRO A 15 -13.61 0.34 18.68
N ASP A 16 -12.77 1.15 19.34
CA ASP A 16 -12.26 2.41 18.77
C ASP A 16 -11.35 2.20 17.55
N TRP A 17 -10.85 0.99 17.34
CA TRP A 17 -10.05 0.67 16.15
C TRP A 17 -10.88 0.60 14.89
N GLY A 18 -12.20 0.48 15.00
CA GLY A 18 -13.08 0.27 13.89
C GLY A 18 -12.99 -1.16 13.35
N ILE A 19 -13.58 -1.39 12.18
CA ILE A 19 -13.43 -2.68 11.50
C ILE A 19 -12.13 -2.71 10.72
N GLY A 20 -11.62 -3.91 10.48
CA GLY A 20 -10.35 -4.09 9.76
C GLY A 20 -10.44 -5.20 8.73
N GLU A 21 -9.66 -5.08 7.67
CA GLU A 21 -9.52 -6.10 6.64
C GLU A 21 -8.34 -7.01 7.00
N VAL A 22 -8.58 -8.32 6.99
CA VAL A 22 -7.51 -9.30 7.18
C VAL A 22 -6.64 -9.34 5.93
N LEU A 23 -5.37 -9.02 6.08
CA LEU A 23 -4.41 -9.05 5.00
C LEU A 23 -3.76 -10.42 4.83
N GLY A 24 -3.68 -11.19 5.89
CA GLY A 24 -3.14 -12.54 5.87
C GLY A 24 -2.90 -13.06 7.27
N GLN A 25 -2.58 -14.34 7.38
CA GLN A 25 -2.23 -14.99 8.63
C GLN A 25 -1.03 -15.89 8.41
N ASP A 26 -0.03 -15.75 9.29
CA ASP A 26 1.16 -16.59 9.32
C ASP A 26 1.23 -17.28 10.69
N GLY A 27 0.91 -18.58 10.71
CA GLY A 27 0.81 -19.32 11.96
C GLY A 27 -0.26 -18.71 12.87
N ASP A 28 0.15 -18.27 14.05
CA ASP A 28 -0.74 -17.65 15.04
C ASP A 28 -0.81 -16.12 14.91
N THR A 29 -0.12 -15.53 13.94
CA THR A 29 -0.09 -14.08 13.74
C THR A 29 -0.98 -13.68 12.58
N VAL A 30 -2.01 -12.90 12.85
CA VAL A 30 -2.89 -12.33 11.83
C VAL A 30 -2.58 -10.84 11.63
N SER A 31 -2.48 -10.43 10.38
CA SER A 31 -2.26 -9.04 10.00
C SER A 31 -3.58 -8.42 9.58
N VAL A 32 -3.96 -7.34 10.23
CA VAL A 32 -5.25 -6.67 10.00
C VAL A 32 -5.02 -5.18 9.80
N LEU A 33 -5.64 -4.62 8.80
CA LEU A 33 -5.61 -3.19 8.51
C LEU A 33 -6.92 -2.57 9.02
N PHE A 34 -6.86 -1.97 10.20
CA PHE A 34 -8.03 -1.34 10.85
C PHE A 34 -8.27 0.07 10.32
N GLN A 35 -9.54 0.45 10.21
CA GLN A 35 -9.93 1.74 9.62
C GLN A 35 -9.40 2.95 10.41
N GLN A 36 -9.33 2.84 11.74
CA GLN A 36 -8.98 3.99 12.59
C GLN A 36 -7.51 4.05 12.98
N ILE A 37 -6.83 2.91 13.06
CA ILE A 37 -5.46 2.85 13.59
C ILE A 37 -4.44 2.27 12.63
N GLY A 38 -4.85 1.80 11.45
CA GLY A 38 -3.96 1.20 10.47
C GLY A 38 -3.60 -0.24 10.75
N LEU A 39 -2.40 -0.63 10.36
CA LEU A 39 -1.94 -2.01 10.40
C LEU A 39 -1.63 -2.47 11.82
N LYS A 40 -2.15 -3.65 12.19
CA LYS A 40 -1.80 -4.37 13.42
C LYS A 40 -1.54 -5.84 13.13
N LYS A 41 -0.53 -6.39 13.79
CA LYS A 41 -0.27 -7.83 13.82
C LYS A 41 -0.71 -8.35 15.17
N LEU A 42 -1.63 -9.31 15.17
CA LEU A 42 -2.28 -9.82 16.38
C LEU A 42 -2.00 -11.30 16.56
N ASP A 43 -1.82 -11.71 17.81
CA ASP A 43 -1.64 -13.12 18.18
C ASP A 43 -3.00 -13.76 18.40
N THR A 44 -3.39 -14.71 17.55
CA THR A 44 -4.67 -15.38 17.61
C THR A 44 -4.83 -16.29 18.83
N GLN A 45 -3.75 -16.61 19.55
CA GLN A 45 -3.82 -17.33 20.82
C GLN A 45 -4.33 -16.43 21.95
N HIS A 46 -4.13 -15.14 21.87
CA HIS A 46 -4.51 -14.17 22.90
C HIS A 46 -5.69 -13.30 22.51
N VAL A 47 -6.02 -13.23 21.23
CA VAL A 47 -7.07 -12.36 20.69
C VAL A 47 -8.03 -13.18 19.85
N SER A 48 -9.32 -13.03 20.11
CA SER A 48 -10.38 -13.59 19.26
C SER A 48 -11.10 -12.45 18.58
N LEU A 49 -10.91 -12.33 17.27
CA LEU A 49 -11.52 -11.27 16.46
C LEU A 49 -12.92 -11.69 16.04
N GLU A 50 -13.81 -10.73 15.96
CA GLU A 50 -15.18 -10.91 15.51
C GLU A 50 -15.27 -10.68 14.02
N VAL A 51 -15.73 -11.70 13.26
CA VAL A 51 -15.93 -11.54 11.81
C VAL A 51 -17.20 -10.72 11.58
N VAL A 52 -17.07 -9.67 10.75
CA VAL A 52 -18.16 -8.75 10.45
C VAL A 52 -18.34 -8.64 8.92
N ASN A 53 -19.42 -7.99 8.50
CA ASN A 53 -19.64 -7.72 7.08
C ASN A 53 -18.69 -6.65 6.57
N ALA A 54 -18.29 -6.78 5.29
CA ALA A 54 -17.50 -5.75 4.62
C ALA A 54 -18.27 -4.42 4.58
N PRO A 55 -17.56 -3.27 4.64
CA PRO A 55 -18.21 -1.97 4.47
C PRO A 55 -18.92 -1.86 3.13
N ALA A 56 -20.04 -1.15 3.11
CA ALA A 56 -20.82 -0.93 1.89
C ALA A 56 -20.03 -0.17 0.81
N ASP A 57 -19.08 0.66 1.21
CA ASP A 57 -18.24 1.45 0.32
C ASP A 57 -16.76 1.20 0.62
N LEU A 58 -16.23 0.13 0.03
CA LEU A 58 -14.84 -0.29 0.24
C LEU A 58 -13.83 0.75 -0.23
N HIS A 59 -14.12 1.46 -1.31
CA HIS A 59 -13.18 2.43 -1.87
C HIS A 59 -12.93 3.61 -0.94
N ASN A 60 -13.98 4.12 -0.31
CA ASN A 60 -13.85 5.29 0.56
C ASN A 60 -13.52 4.94 2.00
N GLN A 61 -13.59 3.66 2.38
CA GLN A 61 -13.42 3.23 3.76
C GLN A 61 -12.16 2.40 4.01
N ARG A 62 -11.37 2.12 2.97
CA ARG A 62 -10.09 1.45 3.16
C ARG A 62 -9.13 2.40 3.86
N PRO A 63 -8.59 2.00 5.02
CA PRO A 63 -7.66 2.85 5.76
C PRO A 63 -6.25 2.81 5.15
N GLY A 64 -5.47 3.79 5.50
CA GLY A 64 -4.05 3.78 5.26
C GLY A 64 -3.65 3.85 3.80
N ILE A 65 -2.63 3.06 3.46
CA ILE A 65 -1.93 3.15 2.17
C ILE A 65 -2.77 2.72 0.97
N HIS A 66 -3.84 1.96 1.18
CA HIS A 66 -4.67 1.46 0.07
C HIS A 66 -5.79 2.44 -0.34
N ALA A 67 -6.02 3.49 0.45
CA ALA A 67 -7.02 4.50 0.10
C ALA A 67 -6.40 5.55 -0.80
N LEU A 68 -6.97 5.76 -1.98
CA LEU A 68 -6.50 6.80 -2.88
C LEU A 68 -6.72 8.19 -2.26
N ALA A 69 -5.69 9.02 -2.34
CA ALA A 69 -5.80 10.43 -2.00
C ALA A 69 -6.53 11.19 -3.10
N LYS A 70 -6.76 12.47 -2.87
CA LYS A 70 -7.25 13.35 -3.93
C LYS A 70 -6.08 13.66 -4.86
N VAL A 71 -5.97 12.90 -5.94
CA VAL A 71 -4.81 12.93 -6.83
C VAL A 71 -4.88 14.12 -7.77
N ASP A 72 -3.82 14.94 -7.79
CA ASP A 72 -3.61 15.95 -8.83
C ASP A 72 -2.85 15.29 -9.99
N MET A 73 -3.55 15.02 -11.08
CA MET A 73 -2.99 14.31 -12.22
C MET A 73 -1.88 15.09 -12.93
N ARG A 74 -1.89 16.41 -12.90
CA ARG A 74 -0.82 17.22 -13.49
C ARG A 74 0.47 17.10 -12.69
N LYS A 75 0.36 17.17 -11.38
CA LYS A 75 1.50 17.00 -10.47
C LYS A 75 2.03 15.57 -10.56
N LEU A 76 1.15 14.58 -10.58
CA LEU A 76 1.54 13.18 -10.72
C LEU A 76 2.29 12.94 -12.03
N GLU A 77 1.81 13.49 -13.13
CA GLU A 77 2.48 13.36 -14.43
C GLU A 77 3.90 13.92 -14.39
N VAL A 78 4.08 15.10 -13.82
CA VAL A 78 5.41 15.73 -13.69
C VAL A 78 6.33 14.82 -12.86
N LEU A 79 5.85 14.31 -11.73
CA LEU A 79 6.64 13.44 -10.85
C LEU A 79 7.02 12.13 -11.55
N CYS A 80 6.07 11.50 -12.24
CA CYS A 80 6.31 10.24 -12.94
C CYS A 80 7.28 10.40 -14.11
N LEU A 81 7.14 11.46 -14.89
CA LEU A 81 8.05 11.72 -16.01
C LEU A 81 9.45 12.09 -15.51
N ARG A 82 9.56 12.84 -14.42
CA ARG A 82 10.85 13.12 -13.80
C ARG A 82 11.51 11.85 -13.29
N PHE A 83 10.76 10.98 -12.63
CA PHE A 83 11.28 9.67 -12.20
C PHE A 83 11.81 8.89 -13.39
N HIS A 84 11.01 8.78 -14.44
CA HIS A 84 11.42 8.08 -15.67
C HIS A 84 12.70 8.67 -16.24
N GLU A 85 12.75 9.97 -16.42
CA GLU A 85 13.92 10.65 -17.00
C GLU A 85 15.19 10.47 -16.17
N ASP A 86 15.07 10.58 -14.85
CA ASP A 86 16.21 10.48 -13.95
C ASP A 86 16.71 9.03 -13.78
N MET A 87 15.82 8.05 -13.94
CA MET A 87 16.13 6.63 -13.66
C MET A 87 16.30 5.77 -14.92
N LYS A 88 15.97 6.28 -16.11
CA LYS A 88 15.97 5.48 -17.33
C LYS A 88 17.31 4.85 -17.69
N ASP A 89 18.42 5.44 -17.23
CA ASP A 89 19.76 4.94 -17.49
C ASP A 89 20.33 4.09 -16.35
N ASN A 90 19.49 3.71 -15.38
CA ASN A 90 19.91 2.89 -14.26
C ASN A 90 20.14 1.44 -14.69
N ARG A 91 21.42 1.05 -14.87
CA ARG A 91 21.81 -0.26 -15.39
C ARG A 91 22.04 -1.33 -14.33
N LYS A 92 21.62 -1.10 -13.08
CA LYS A 92 21.91 -2.04 -11.98
C LYS A 92 20.79 -3.05 -11.73
N GLY A 93 20.01 -3.41 -12.76
CA GLY A 93 18.96 -4.41 -12.62
C GLY A 93 17.67 -3.92 -12.00
N TYR A 94 17.56 -2.63 -11.74
CA TYR A 94 16.30 -2.02 -11.31
C TYR A 94 15.47 -1.65 -12.53
N ASP A 95 14.19 -1.44 -12.29
CA ASP A 95 13.28 -0.94 -13.30
C ASP A 95 13.64 0.52 -13.62
N ASP A 96 14.47 0.74 -14.58
CA ASP A 96 15.14 1.96 -14.99
C ASP A 96 14.17 3.09 -15.44
N GLY A 97 13.19 3.39 -14.60
CA GLY A 97 12.19 4.43 -14.80
C GLY A 97 10.84 3.92 -15.26
N GLY A 98 10.71 2.62 -15.60
CA GLY A 98 9.45 2.03 -16.03
C GLY A 98 8.34 2.16 -14.98
N MET A 99 8.69 2.18 -13.70
CA MET A 99 7.72 2.39 -12.63
C MET A 99 6.96 3.71 -12.82
N GLY A 100 7.66 4.80 -13.14
CA GLY A 100 7.01 6.09 -13.37
C GLY A 100 5.99 6.04 -14.51
N LEU A 101 6.36 5.43 -15.63
CA LEU A 101 5.44 5.27 -16.76
C LEU A 101 4.28 4.33 -16.44
N ASN A 102 4.54 3.26 -15.70
CA ASN A 102 3.51 2.30 -15.31
C ASN A 102 2.47 2.94 -14.37
N VAL A 103 2.93 3.68 -13.38
CA VAL A 103 2.04 4.42 -12.47
C VAL A 103 1.15 5.39 -13.26
N LEU A 104 1.76 6.16 -14.15
CA LEU A 104 1.02 7.15 -14.94
C LEU A 104 0.00 6.49 -15.86
N ARG A 105 0.38 5.41 -16.53
CA ARG A 105 -0.53 4.63 -17.38
C ARG A 105 -1.74 4.10 -16.59
N ASP A 106 -1.48 3.49 -15.43
CA ASP A 106 -2.53 2.91 -14.62
C ASP A 106 -3.50 3.99 -14.11
N MET A 107 -2.98 5.10 -13.61
CA MET A 107 -3.81 6.19 -13.11
C MET A 107 -4.68 6.81 -14.21
N LYS A 108 -4.14 6.95 -15.43
CA LYS A 108 -4.91 7.46 -16.57
C LYS A 108 -5.92 6.44 -17.09
N GLY A 109 -5.59 5.15 -17.01
CA GLY A 109 -6.42 4.07 -17.53
C GLY A 109 -7.54 3.65 -16.61
N ILE A 110 -7.18 3.20 -15.41
CA ILE A 110 -8.15 2.62 -14.46
C ILE A 110 -8.40 3.48 -13.21
N GLY A 111 -7.69 4.59 -13.07
CA GLY A 111 -7.85 5.49 -11.92
C GLY A 111 -7.25 4.98 -10.61
N ASP A 112 -6.45 3.92 -10.67
CA ASP A 112 -5.77 3.29 -9.55
C ASP A 112 -4.54 2.56 -10.07
N LEU A 113 -3.71 2.03 -9.18
CA LEU A 113 -2.56 1.24 -9.58
C LEU A 113 -2.91 -0.24 -9.66
N THR A 114 -2.37 -0.91 -10.69
CA THR A 114 -2.34 -2.37 -10.68
C THR A 114 -1.47 -2.86 -9.53
N ARG A 115 -1.61 -4.14 -9.16
CA ARG A 115 -0.78 -4.73 -8.12
C ARG A 115 0.71 -4.57 -8.43
N ASP A 116 1.11 -4.84 -9.68
CA ASP A 116 2.52 -4.78 -10.09
C ASP A 116 3.07 -3.35 -10.01
N SER A 117 2.33 -2.37 -10.49
CA SER A 117 2.75 -0.96 -10.41
C SER A 117 2.84 -0.48 -8.97
N ARG A 118 1.90 -0.88 -8.12
CA ARG A 118 1.92 -0.54 -6.70
C ARG A 118 3.13 -1.14 -6.00
N LEU A 119 3.45 -2.40 -6.25
CA LEU A 119 4.61 -3.05 -5.65
C LEU A 119 5.91 -2.42 -6.11
N GLN A 120 6.03 -2.06 -7.39
CA GLN A 120 7.17 -1.32 -7.89
C GLN A 120 7.34 0.02 -7.16
N LEU A 121 6.26 0.78 -7.05
CA LEU A 121 6.29 2.07 -6.34
C LEU A 121 6.70 1.90 -4.89
N PHE A 122 6.14 0.92 -4.20
CA PHE A 122 6.44 0.69 -2.78
C PHE A 122 7.89 0.28 -2.58
N ARG A 123 8.44 -0.57 -3.46
CA ARG A 123 9.85 -0.97 -3.39
C ARG A 123 10.78 0.22 -3.57
N TRP A 124 10.47 1.11 -4.50
CA TRP A 124 11.26 2.32 -4.71
C TRP A 124 11.20 3.29 -3.53
N CYS A 125 10.16 3.22 -2.71
CA CYS A 125 10.05 4.04 -1.51
C CYS A 125 10.99 3.60 -0.38
N GLN A 126 11.58 2.40 -0.47
CA GLN A 126 12.49 1.90 0.55
C GLN A 126 13.90 2.45 0.33
N THR A 127 14.58 2.76 1.43
CA THR A 127 15.99 3.16 1.40
C THR A 127 16.89 1.92 1.34
N GLY A 128 18.11 2.11 0.85
CA GLY A 128 19.14 1.05 0.83
C GLY A 128 19.24 0.34 -0.51
N GLY A 129 20.39 0.39 -1.13
CA GLY A 129 20.69 -0.30 -2.37
C GLY A 129 20.18 0.35 -3.64
N VAL A 130 19.44 1.43 -3.54
CA VAL A 130 18.91 2.18 -4.68
C VAL A 130 19.37 3.63 -4.62
N PHE A 131 19.20 4.34 -5.73
CA PHE A 131 19.55 5.75 -5.80
C PHE A 131 18.62 6.58 -4.92
N GLN A 132 19.19 7.40 -4.03
CA GLN A 132 18.42 8.23 -3.11
C GLN A 132 17.44 9.16 -3.85
N ARG A 133 17.84 9.71 -5.00
CA ARG A 133 16.96 10.53 -5.80
C ARG A 133 15.73 9.78 -6.29
N GLY A 134 15.89 8.52 -6.68
CA GLY A 134 14.78 7.66 -7.07
C GLY A 134 13.86 7.36 -5.89
N VAL A 135 14.43 7.12 -4.71
CA VAL A 135 13.66 6.94 -3.49
C VAL A 135 12.83 8.18 -3.17
N ASP A 136 13.44 9.35 -3.22
CA ASP A 136 12.77 10.61 -2.91
C ASP A 136 11.59 10.88 -3.87
N LEU A 137 11.81 10.67 -5.17
CA LEU A 137 10.76 10.84 -6.18
C LEU A 137 9.65 9.81 -6.02
N ALA A 138 10.00 8.55 -5.75
CA ALA A 138 9.00 7.50 -5.50
C ALA A 138 8.15 7.82 -4.27
N GLN A 139 8.76 8.32 -3.20
CA GLN A 139 8.03 8.74 -2.01
C GLN A 139 7.09 9.90 -2.31
N GLU A 140 7.50 10.89 -3.12
CA GLU A 140 6.61 11.96 -3.54
C GLU A 140 5.44 11.46 -4.39
N ILE A 141 5.70 10.53 -5.30
CA ILE A 141 4.65 9.89 -6.10
C ILE A 141 3.67 9.15 -5.19
N CYS A 142 4.17 8.41 -4.20
CA CYS A 142 3.33 7.68 -3.26
C CYS A 142 2.46 8.61 -2.41
N ARG A 143 3.00 9.74 -1.96
CA ARG A 143 2.23 10.75 -1.24
C ARG A 143 1.12 11.34 -2.11
N GLU A 144 1.38 11.52 -3.40
CA GLU A 144 0.36 12.03 -4.33
C GLU A 144 -0.76 11.01 -4.54
N VAL A 145 -0.42 9.74 -4.74
CA VAL A 145 -1.40 8.68 -5.04
C VAL A 145 -2.16 8.24 -3.79
N TYR A 146 -1.48 8.06 -2.68
CA TYR A 146 -2.05 7.47 -1.46
C TYR A 146 -2.04 8.40 -0.25
N GLY A 147 -1.46 9.59 -0.35
CA GLY A 147 -1.42 10.57 0.72
C GLY A 147 -0.31 10.37 1.73
N ARG A 148 0.44 9.27 1.67
CA ARG A 148 1.58 8.99 2.55
C ARG A 148 2.51 7.94 1.95
N VAL A 149 3.67 7.78 2.58
CA VAL A 149 4.65 6.75 2.22
C VAL A 149 4.32 5.47 3.02
N PRO A 150 4.38 4.28 2.40
CA PRO A 150 4.12 3.03 3.11
C PRO A 150 5.24 2.73 4.12
N THR A 151 4.86 2.08 5.22
CA THR A 151 5.84 1.53 6.14
C THR A 151 6.47 0.26 5.56
N LYS A 152 7.63 -0.14 6.09
CA LYS A 152 8.28 -1.39 5.68
C LYS A 152 7.36 -2.60 5.84
N GLU A 153 6.61 -2.65 6.93
CA GLU A 153 5.65 -3.73 7.19
C GLU A 153 4.53 -3.76 6.15
N GLU A 154 3.99 -2.61 5.80
CA GLU A 154 2.95 -2.52 4.77
C GLU A 154 3.45 -3.00 3.41
N ILE A 155 4.70 -2.70 3.07
CA ILE A 155 5.33 -3.18 1.84
C ILE A 155 5.45 -4.70 1.86
N GLU A 156 5.97 -5.27 2.94
CA GLU A 156 6.14 -6.72 3.09
C GLU A 156 4.80 -7.47 2.98
N ILE A 157 3.76 -6.94 3.59
CA ILE A 157 2.42 -7.53 3.52
C ILE A 157 1.87 -7.45 2.10
N SER A 158 2.07 -6.32 1.43
CA SER A 158 1.63 -6.16 0.04
C SER A 158 2.33 -7.13 -0.91
N GLU A 159 3.60 -7.43 -0.67
CA GLU A 159 4.35 -8.39 -1.47
C GLU A 159 3.88 -9.83 -1.25
N SER A 160 3.40 -10.17 -0.06
CA SER A 160 2.94 -11.52 0.28
C SER A 160 1.53 -11.82 -0.24
N ARG A 161 0.81 -10.85 -0.69
CA ARG A 161 -0.53 -11.00 -1.27
C ARG A 161 -0.43 -11.30 -2.75
#